data_318da421c69f88d43f5478e6c7682131
#
_entry.id   318da421c69f88d43f5478e6c7682131
#
_cell.length_a   1.000
_cell.length_b   1.000
_cell.length_c   1.000
_cell.angle_alpha   90.00
_cell.angle_beta   90.00
_cell.angle_gamma   90.00
#
_symmetry.space_group_name_H-M   'P 1'
#
loop_
_entity.id
_entity.type
_entity.pdbx_description
1 polymer ?
#
loop_
_entity_poly.entity_id
_entity_poly.type
_entity_poly.pdbx_seq_one_letter_code
_entity_poly.pdbx_strand_id
1 'polypeptide(L)'
;MNFQLDKYPIYINNKEINAQLKLKFYYDETNNVRKILFKKNDTLNIKPEDLYKNFVLGGIVTNINEHININDLKDIINLDKTVKEIKLKYIAKGNFLEVLKSEKLELFLQWIYENNINIHYTSVNLLYWSIVDIIDSIEDNLVIQYNRELKDTLYLLIKSNLNKFLSFAYKFN
;
A
#
# COMPACT_ATOMS: atom_id res chain seq x y z
N MET A 1 7.63 12.85 20.41
CA MET A 1 6.82 14.08 20.34
C MET A 1 5.40 13.68 20.65
N ASN A 2 4.85 14.02 21.81
CA ASN A 2 3.46 13.71 22.15
C ASN A 2 2.57 14.80 21.56
N PHE A 3 1.87 14.49 20.49
CA PHE A 3 0.79 15.35 19.98
C PHE A 3 -0.45 15.13 20.84
N GLN A 4 -0.84 16.13 21.61
CA GLN A 4 -2.17 16.19 22.20
C GLN A 4 -3.17 16.61 21.12
N LEU A 5 -3.84 15.64 20.53
CA LEU A 5 -4.93 15.85 19.55
C LEU A 5 -6.26 16.31 20.21
N ASP A 6 -6.27 16.36 21.53
CA ASP A 6 -7.48 16.59 22.34
C ASP A 6 -8.04 18.02 22.26
N LYS A 7 -7.34 18.94 21.60
CA LYS A 7 -7.72 20.36 21.61
C LYS A 7 -8.50 20.85 20.40
N TYR A 8 -8.53 20.06 19.31
CA TYR A 8 -9.22 20.48 18.08
C TYR A 8 -10.05 19.35 17.50
N PRO A 9 -11.36 19.57 17.30
CA PRO A 9 -12.18 18.59 16.62
C PRO A 9 -11.67 18.40 15.18
N ILE A 10 -11.47 17.14 14.79
CA ILE A 10 -11.10 16.79 13.43
C ILE A 10 -12.39 16.54 12.66
N TYR A 11 -12.58 17.24 11.54
CA TYR A 11 -13.73 17.06 10.67
C TYR A 11 -13.30 16.37 9.37
N ILE A 12 -13.98 15.29 9.00
CA ILE A 12 -13.89 14.70 7.66
C ILE A 12 -15.30 14.70 7.06
N ASN A 13 -15.44 15.28 5.88
CA ASN A 13 -16.73 15.43 5.19
C ASN A 13 -17.82 16.07 6.07
N ASN A 14 -17.48 17.13 6.80
CA ASN A 14 -18.35 17.85 7.75
C ASN A 14 -18.87 17.00 8.93
N LYS A 15 -18.28 15.84 9.20
CA LYS A 15 -18.54 15.04 10.39
C LYS A 15 -17.39 15.18 11.36
N GLU A 16 -17.70 15.50 12.60
CA GLU A 16 -16.73 15.52 13.69
C GLU A 16 -16.24 14.09 13.95
N ILE A 17 -14.92 13.92 13.96
CA ILE A 17 -14.30 12.66 14.33
C ILE A 17 -13.94 12.71 15.80
N ASN A 18 -14.38 11.72 16.54
CA ASN A 18 -13.98 11.54 17.93
C ASN A 18 -12.47 11.19 17.98
N ALA A 19 -11.63 12.20 18.29
CA ALA A 19 -10.18 12.04 18.40
C ALA A 19 -9.75 11.13 19.58
N GLN A 20 -10.68 10.72 20.44
CA GLN A 20 -10.43 9.79 21.54
C GLN A 20 -10.61 8.31 21.14
N LEU A 21 -10.98 8.02 19.89
CA LEU A 21 -11.06 6.66 19.38
C LEU A 21 -9.67 6.01 19.38
N LYS A 22 -9.54 4.96 20.18
CA LYS A 22 -8.33 4.12 20.17
C LYS A 22 -8.52 3.04 19.10
N LEU A 23 -7.70 3.11 18.05
CA LEU A 23 -7.76 2.21 16.91
C LEU A 23 -6.60 1.24 16.91
N LYS A 24 -6.85 0.03 16.44
CA LYS A 24 -5.84 -0.98 16.10
C LYS A 24 -5.74 -1.10 14.58
N PHE A 25 -4.51 -1.07 14.08
CA PHE A 25 -4.18 -1.23 12.68
C PHE A 25 -3.44 -2.56 12.49
N TYR A 26 -3.86 -3.33 11.48
CA TYR A 26 -3.21 -4.57 11.07
C TYR A 26 -2.89 -4.45 9.58
N TYR A 27 -1.62 -4.56 9.22
CA TYR A 27 -1.15 -4.37 7.86
C TYR A 27 -0.40 -5.58 7.33
N ASP A 28 -0.52 -5.77 6.02
CA ASP A 28 0.31 -6.67 5.23
C ASP A 28 0.78 -5.95 3.97
N GLU A 29 1.86 -6.43 3.36
CA GLU A 29 2.56 -5.78 2.27
C GLU A 29 2.52 -6.62 0.99
N THR A 30 2.33 -5.96 -0.15
CA THR A 30 2.44 -6.59 -1.46
C THR A 30 3.44 -5.84 -2.32
N ASN A 31 4.24 -6.58 -3.10
CA ASN A 31 5.31 -6.06 -3.95
C ASN A 31 6.37 -5.25 -3.17
N ASN A 32 6.74 -5.71 -1.98
CA ASN A 32 7.74 -5.05 -1.14
C ASN A 32 9.15 -5.20 -1.73
N VAL A 33 9.49 -4.37 -2.67
CA VAL A 33 10.86 -4.20 -3.18
C VAL A 33 11.52 -3.07 -2.41
N ARG A 34 12.24 -3.41 -1.34
CA ARG A 34 12.84 -2.42 -0.42
C ARG A 34 13.93 -1.55 -1.07
N LYS A 35 14.65 -2.11 -2.04
CA LYS A 35 15.73 -1.40 -2.74
C LYS A 35 15.80 -1.87 -4.18
N ILE A 36 15.90 -0.92 -5.11
CA ILE A 36 16.29 -1.21 -6.48
C ILE A 36 17.81 -1.15 -6.53
N LEU A 37 18.44 -2.27 -6.86
CA LEU A 37 19.88 -2.41 -6.92
C LEU A 37 20.33 -2.63 -8.37
N PHE A 38 21.29 -1.85 -8.78
CA PHE A 38 22.04 -2.10 -10.00
C PHE A 38 23.09 -3.17 -9.70
N LYS A 39 23.02 -4.29 -10.41
CA LYS A 39 23.98 -5.39 -10.27
C LYS A 39 25.12 -5.24 -11.27
N LYS A 40 26.23 -5.92 -11.01
CA LYS A 40 27.28 -6.11 -12.03
C LYS A 40 26.64 -6.71 -13.29
N ASN A 41 27.08 -6.31 -14.46
CA ASN A 41 26.54 -6.68 -15.78
C ASN A 41 25.24 -5.94 -16.17
N ASP A 42 25.07 -4.72 -15.72
CA ASP A 42 23.97 -3.83 -16.11
C ASP A 42 22.59 -4.47 -15.96
N THR A 43 22.38 -5.20 -14.86
CA THR A 43 21.08 -5.81 -14.54
C THR A 43 20.51 -5.27 -13.23
N LEU A 44 19.19 -5.25 -13.13
CA LEU A 44 18.50 -4.92 -11.89
C LEU A 44 18.26 -6.17 -11.04
N ASN A 45 18.04 -5.97 -9.74
CA ASN A 45 17.57 -7.03 -8.86
C ASN A 45 16.09 -7.38 -9.06
N ILE A 46 15.37 -6.60 -9.86
CA ILE A 46 13.98 -6.80 -10.26
C ILE A 46 13.87 -6.73 -11.78
N LYS A 47 12.81 -7.26 -12.34
CA LYS A 47 12.54 -7.13 -13.77
C LYS A 47 12.05 -5.72 -14.09
N PRO A 48 12.43 -5.13 -15.26
CA PRO A 48 12.01 -3.78 -15.63
C PRO A 48 10.48 -3.57 -15.60
N GLU A 49 9.70 -4.58 -16.00
CA GLU A 49 8.25 -4.56 -15.96
C GLU A 49 7.69 -4.47 -14.53
N ASP A 50 8.42 -4.96 -13.53
CA ASP A 50 8.01 -4.92 -12.12
C ASP A 50 8.14 -3.50 -11.52
N LEU A 51 8.94 -2.61 -12.15
CA LEU A 51 9.02 -1.20 -11.76
C LEU A 51 7.68 -0.46 -11.87
N TYR A 52 6.81 -0.93 -12.75
CA TYR A 52 5.48 -0.33 -12.94
C TYR A 52 4.43 -0.88 -11.99
N LYS A 53 4.76 -1.88 -11.18
CA LYS A 53 3.87 -2.39 -10.13
C LYS A 53 3.74 -1.39 -8.99
N ASN A 54 2.66 -1.48 -8.27
CA ASN A 54 2.47 -0.72 -7.06
C ASN A 54 2.89 -1.56 -5.84
N PHE A 55 3.65 -0.94 -4.96
CA PHE A 55 3.72 -1.34 -3.57
C PHE A 55 2.38 -1.02 -2.92
N VAL A 56 1.79 -1.96 -2.23
CA VAL A 56 0.55 -1.75 -1.48
C VAL A 56 0.81 -2.18 -0.04
N LEU A 57 0.59 -1.25 0.88
CA LEU A 57 0.44 -1.53 2.30
C LEU A 57 -1.06 -1.51 2.57
N GLY A 58 -1.65 -2.68 2.73
CA GLY A 58 -3.08 -2.84 2.92
C GLY A 58 -3.40 -3.51 4.25
N GLY A 59 -4.57 -3.22 4.80
CA GLY A 59 -4.94 -3.80 6.05
C GLY A 59 -6.32 -3.42 6.54
N ILE A 60 -6.56 -3.76 7.78
CA ILE A 60 -7.80 -3.47 8.48
C ILE A 60 -7.57 -2.58 9.69
N VAL A 61 -8.57 -1.81 10.03
CA VAL A 61 -8.59 -0.93 11.20
C VAL A 61 -9.83 -1.25 12.03
N THR A 62 -9.63 -1.49 13.31
CA THR A 62 -10.70 -1.81 14.26
C THR A 62 -10.61 -0.93 15.49
N ASN A 63 -11.70 -0.80 16.22
CA ASN A 63 -11.62 -0.21 17.54
C ASN A 63 -10.84 -1.14 18.48
N ILE A 64 -10.03 -0.59 19.40
CA ILE A 64 -9.21 -1.38 20.33
C ILE A 64 -10.06 -2.26 21.27
N ASN A 65 -11.28 -1.85 21.54
CA ASN A 65 -12.20 -2.56 22.42
C ASN A 65 -13.05 -3.62 21.70
N GLU A 66 -13.00 -3.67 20.36
CA GLU A 66 -13.72 -4.66 19.58
C GLU A 66 -12.95 -5.97 19.54
N HIS A 67 -13.65 -7.07 19.87
CA HIS A 67 -13.09 -8.42 19.78
C HIS A 67 -13.61 -9.09 18.50
N ILE A 68 -12.74 -9.18 17.52
CA ILE A 68 -13.06 -9.84 16.25
C ILE A 68 -12.74 -11.33 16.36
N ASN A 69 -13.75 -12.18 16.17
CA ASN A 69 -13.58 -13.61 16.14
C ASN A 69 -13.33 -14.10 14.72
N ILE A 70 -12.07 -14.38 14.40
CA ILE A 70 -11.69 -14.84 13.06
C ILE A 70 -12.23 -16.24 12.72
N ASN A 71 -12.65 -17.03 13.71
CA ASN A 71 -13.23 -18.36 13.47
C ASN A 71 -14.65 -18.23 12.89
N ASP A 72 -15.41 -17.19 13.24
CA ASP A 72 -16.72 -16.93 12.65
C ASP A 72 -16.57 -16.69 11.14
N LEU A 73 -15.56 -15.92 10.73
CA LEU A 73 -15.24 -15.72 9.30
C LEU A 73 -14.91 -17.04 8.63
N LYS A 74 -14.07 -17.89 9.26
CA LYS A 74 -13.72 -19.21 8.68
C LYS A 74 -14.95 -20.09 8.48
N ASP A 75 -15.86 -20.09 9.43
CA ASP A 75 -17.10 -20.86 9.34
C ASP A 75 -18.01 -20.31 8.22
N ILE A 76 -18.18 -18.99 8.11
CA ILE A 76 -18.97 -18.30 7.07
C ILE A 76 -18.46 -18.64 5.66
N ILE A 77 -17.12 -18.57 5.42
CA ILE A 77 -16.56 -18.86 4.10
C ILE A 77 -16.23 -20.33 3.90
N ASN A 78 -16.64 -21.21 4.81
CA ASN A 78 -16.39 -22.64 4.81
C ASN A 78 -14.90 -22.96 4.61
N LEU A 79 -14.06 -22.43 5.50
CA LEU A 79 -12.61 -22.64 5.49
C LEU A 79 -12.21 -23.55 6.65
N ASP A 80 -11.30 -24.47 6.36
CA ASP A 80 -10.77 -25.38 7.37
C ASP A 80 -10.15 -24.62 8.55
N LYS A 81 -10.52 -25.01 9.77
CA LYS A 81 -10.08 -24.36 11.03
C LYS A 81 -8.57 -24.47 11.27
N THR A 82 -7.91 -25.46 10.64
CA THR A 82 -6.45 -25.63 10.71
C THR A 82 -5.69 -24.57 9.90
N VAL A 83 -6.36 -23.85 8.99
CA VAL A 83 -5.76 -22.78 8.22
C VAL A 83 -5.41 -21.63 9.16
N LYS A 84 -4.11 -21.36 9.30
CA LYS A 84 -3.60 -20.31 10.20
C LYS A 84 -3.81 -18.90 9.65
N GLU A 85 -3.77 -18.74 8.34
CA GLU A 85 -3.84 -17.45 7.65
C GLU A 85 -4.84 -17.52 6.50
N ILE A 86 -5.78 -16.55 6.47
CA ILE A 86 -6.75 -16.43 5.38
C ILE A 86 -6.10 -15.67 4.24
N LYS A 87 -5.91 -16.33 3.10
CA LYS A 87 -5.36 -15.74 1.88
C LYS A 87 -6.43 -15.63 0.80
N LEU A 88 -6.30 -14.62 -0.07
CA LEU A 88 -7.23 -14.40 -1.18
C LEU A 88 -7.52 -15.67 -1.99
N LYS A 89 -6.50 -16.52 -2.22
CA LYS A 89 -6.66 -17.80 -2.93
C LYS A 89 -7.68 -18.79 -2.35
N TYR A 90 -8.05 -18.63 -1.07
CA TYR A 90 -9.08 -19.42 -0.40
C TYR A 90 -10.48 -18.81 -0.54
N ILE A 91 -10.54 -17.52 -0.86
CA ILE A 91 -11.76 -16.72 -1.00
C ILE A 91 -12.17 -16.65 -2.48
N ALA A 92 -11.21 -16.33 -3.36
CA ALA A 92 -11.45 -16.16 -4.78
C ALA A 92 -10.21 -16.53 -5.61
N LYS A 93 -10.44 -16.90 -6.88
CA LYS A 93 -9.39 -17.20 -7.85
C LYS A 93 -9.79 -16.68 -9.21
N GLY A 94 -8.78 -16.48 -10.08
CA GLY A 94 -8.98 -16.03 -11.44
C GLY A 94 -8.66 -14.57 -11.68
N ASN A 95 -9.15 -14.00 -12.79
CA ASN A 95 -9.01 -12.61 -13.11
C ASN A 95 -9.93 -11.72 -12.25
N PHE A 96 -9.82 -10.41 -12.39
CA PHE A 96 -10.57 -9.44 -11.58
C PHE A 96 -12.09 -9.68 -11.60
N LEU A 97 -12.66 -9.93 -12.79
CA LEU A 97 -14.10 -10.14 -12.93
C LEU A 97 -14.56 -11.48 -12.30
N GLU A 98 -13.72 -12.51 -12.38
CA GLU A 98 -13.97 -13.81 -11.73
C GLU A 98 -13.91 -13.68 -10.21
N VAL A 99 -12.94 -12.93 -9.70
CA VAL A 99 -12.82 -12.62 -8.27
C VAL A 99 -14.08 -11.92 -7.77
N LEU A 100 -14.60 -10.92 -8.50
CA LEU A 100 -15.81 -10.19 -8.12
C LEU A 100 -17.08 -11.05 -8.10
N LYS A 101 -17.10 -12.19 -8.80
CA LYS A 101 -18.24 -13.13 -8.81
C LYS A 101 -18.17 -14.17 -7.70
N SER A 102 -17.15 -14.13 -6.85
CA SER A 102 -16.98 -15.12 -5.80
C SER A 102 -17.96 -14.89 -4.65
N GLU A 103 -18.84 -15.85 -4.40
CA GLU A 103 -19.75 -15.85 -3.23
C GLU A 103 -18.97 -15.73 -1.91
N LYS A 104 -17.81 -16.38 -1.81
CA LYS A 104 -16.97 -16.27 -0.62
C LYS A 104 -16.39 -14.88 -0.43
N LEU A 105 -16.13 -14.13 -1.51
CA LEU A 105 -15.70 -12.74 -1.42
C LEU A 105 -16.85 -11.86 -0.93
N GLU A 106 -18.05 -12.07 -1.42
CA GLU A 106 -19.25 -11.37 -0.96
C GLU A 106 -19.47 -11.59 0.54
N LEU A 107 -19.46 -12.85 1.00
CA LEU A 107 -19.57 -13.20 2.42
C LEU A 107 -18.46 -12.58 3.26
N PHE A 108 -17.23 -12.55 2.76
CA PHE A 108 -16.11 -11.90 3.44
C PHE A 108 -16.32 -10.39 3.60
N LEU A 109 -16.76 -9.71 2.54
CA LEU A 109 -17.02 -8.26 2.58
C LEU A 109 -18.20 -7.93 3.47
N GLN A 110 -19.26 -8.75 3.44
CA GLN A 110 -20.41 -8.61 4.35
C GLN A 110 -19.97 -8.77 5.81
N TRP A 111 -19.16 -9.78 6.11
CA TRP A 111 -18.62 -9.98 7.46
C TRP A 111 -17.77 -8.79 7.93
N ILE A 112 -16.93 -8.20 7.06
CA ILE A 112 -16.18 -6.98 7.36
C ILE A 112 -17.14 -5.83 7.72
N TYR A 113 -18.20 -5.64 6.94
CA TYR A 113 -19.17 -4.59 7.15
C TYR A 113 -19.95 -4.78 8.46
N GLU A 114 -20.44 -5.97 8.74
CA GLU A 114 -21.20 -6.31 9.94
C GLU A 114 -20.39 -6.19 11.24
N ASN A 115 -19.08 -6.40 11.16
CA ASN A 115 -18.17 -6.25 12.29
C ASN A 115 -17.55 -4.85 12.42
N ASN A 116 -18.04 -3.85 11.66
CA ASN A 116 -17.52 -2.48 11.66
C ASN A 116 -16.00 -2.40 11.42
N ILE A 117 -15.45 -3.32 10.63
CA ILE A 117 -14.05 -3.34 10.28
C ILE A 117 -13.82 -2.36 9.12
N ASN A 118 -12.90 -1.41 9.31
CA ASN A 118 -12.54 -0.50 8.24
C ASN A 118 -11.37 -1.07 7.44
N ILE A 119 -11.42 -0.91 6.12
CA ILE A 119 -10.29 -1.23 5.24
C ILE A 119 -9.46 0.04 5.07
N HIS A 120 -8.15 -0.08 5.28
CA HIS A 120 -7.20 0.99 5.06
C HIS A 120 -6.07 0.50 4.17
N TYR A 121 -5.70 1.29 3.16
CA TYR A 121 -4.57 0.95 2.30
C TYR A 121 -3.86 2.19 1.78
N THR A 122 -2.57 2.00 1.49
CA THR A 122 -1.74 2.95 0.75
C THR A 122 -1.15 2.23 -0.46
N SER A 123 -1.19 2.88 -1.61
CA SER A 123 -0.64 2.33 -2.85
C SER A 123 0.34 3.33 -3.46
N VAL A 124 1.56 2.89 -3.71
CA VAL A 124 2.63 3.72 -4.28
C VAL A 124 3.27 2.99 -5.46
N ASN A 125 3.45 3.69 -6.58
CA ASN A 125 4.17 3.13 -7.72
C ASN A 125 5.64 2.89 -7.37
N LEU A 126 6.18 1.70 -7.66
CA LEU A 126 7.55 1.32 -7.29
C LEU A 126 8.59 2.22 -7.96
N LEU A 127 8.42 2.54 -9.23
CA LEU A 127 9.33 3.44 -9.93
C LEU A 127 9.31 4.84 -9.29
N TYR A 128 8.12 5.39 -9.02
CA TYR A 128 7.99 6.68 -8.37
C TYR A 128 8.72 6.69 -7.02
N TRP A 129 8.43 5.70 -6.17
CA TRP A 129 9.06 5.56 -4.86
C TRP A 129 10.60 5.53 -4.96
N SER A 130 11.12 4.82 -5.97
CA SER A 130 12.57 4.61 -6.11
C SER A 130 13.36 5.85 -6.50
N ILE A 131 12.70 6.85 -7.08
CA ILE A 131 13.34 8.04 -7.63
C ILE A 131 13.09 9.32 -6.82
N VAL A 132 12.12 9.32 -5.92
CA VAL A 132 11.78 10.53 -5.13
C VAL A 132 12.96 10.97 -4.26
N ASP A 133 13.75 10.04 -3.73
CA ASP A 133 14.92 10.31 -2.91
C ASP A 133 16.00 11.08 -3.68
N ILE A 134 16.05 10.97 -5.02
CA ILE A 134 16.98 11.76 -5.86
C ILE A 134 16.70 13.25 -5.69
N ILE A 135 15.44 13.65 -5.70
CA ILE A 135 15.04 15.05 -5.50
C ILE A 135 15.22 15.44 -4.04
N ASP A 136 14.87 14.57 -3.10
CA ASP A 136 14.97 14.85 -1.65
C ASP A 136 16.43 15.00 -1.17
N SER A 137 17.40 14.45 -1.92
CA SER A 137 18.83 14.57 -1.60
C SER A 137 19.44 15.91 -2.03
N ILE A 138 18.69 16.75 -2.73
CA ILE A 138 19.19 18.06 -3.22
C ILE A 138 18.83 19.15 -2.20
N GLU A 139 19.84 19.67 -1.51
CA GLU A 139 19.71 20.74 -0.53
C GLU A 139 19.69 22.13 -1.21
N ASP A 140 18.58 22.49 -1.86
CA ASP A 140 18.39 23.77 -2.52
C ASP A 140 16.99 24.32 -2.25
N ASN A 141 16.87 25.63 -1.99
CA ASN A 141 15.59 26.26 -1.63
C ASN A 141 14.54 26.16 -2.76
N LEU A 142 14.94 26.24 -4.02
CA LEU A 142 14.04 26.08 -5.16
C LEU A 142 13.56 24.63 -5.27
N VAL A 143 14.45 23.66 -5.01
CA VAL A 143 14.08 22.25 -4.99
C VAL A 143 13.12 21.95 -3.86
N ILE A 144 13.30 22.54 -2.69
CA ILE A 144 12.35 22.43 -1.57
C ILE A 144 10.99 23.03 -1.95
N GLN A 145 10.99 24.21 -2.55
CA GLN A 145 9.76 24.91 -2.95
C GLN A 145 8.95 24.15 -4.00
N TYR A 146 9.61 23.55 -4.99
CA TYR A 146 8.98 22.81 -6.11
C TYR A 146 9.18 21.30 -6.00
N ASN A 147 9.38 20.77 -4.79
CA ASN A 147 9.75 19.38 -4.54
C ASN A 147 8.80 18.38 -5.21
N ARG A 148 7.50 18.60 -5.06
CA ARG A 148 6.47 17.71 -5.63
C ARG A 148 6.48 17.73 -7.16
N GLU A 149 6.50 18.91 -7.76
CA GLU A 149 6.50 19.10 -9.21
C GLU A 149 7.75 18.51 -9.84
N LEU A 150 8.90 18.64 -9.18
CA LEU A 150 10.16 18.04 -9.64
C LEU A 150 10.12 16.52 -9.57
N LYS A 151 9.58 15.93 -8.51
CA LYS A 151 9.38 14.48 -8.39
C LYS A 151 8.47 13.95 -9.48
N ASP A 152 7.34 14.60 -9.71
CA ASP A 152 6.36 14.21 -10.74
C ASP A 152 6.97 14.32 -12.14
N THR A 153 7.70 15.39 -12.41
CA THR A 153 8.39 15.60 -13.70
C THR A 153 9.48 14.55 -13.92
N LEU A 154 10.31 14.29 -12.91
CA LEU A 154 11.35 13.26 -12.99
C LEU A 154 10.74 11.88 -13.26
N TYR A 155 9.66 11.54 -12.56
CA TYR A 155 8.94 10.28 -12.79
C TYR A 155 8.45 10.16 -14.24
N LEU A 156 7.83 11.20 -14.78
CA LEU A 156 7.32 11.18 -16.16
C LEU A 156 8.44 11.05 -17.18
N LEU A 157 9.56 11.75 -16.97
CA LEU A 157 10.76 11.66 -17.83
C LEU A 157 11.33 10.25 -17.82
N ILE A 158 11.50 9.64 -16.66
CA ILE A 158 12.04 8.29 -16.53
C ILE A 158 11.08 7.26 -17.10
N LYS A 159 9.79 7.38 -16.81
CA LYS A 159 8.75 6.49 -17.34
C LYS A 159 8.71 6.49 -18.86
N SER A 160 8.87 7.64 -19.50
CA SER A 160 8.89 7.76 -20.97
C SER A 160 10.17 7.25 -21.61
N ASN A 161 11.28 7.20 -20.86
CA ASN A 161 12.62 6.83 -21.36
C ASN A 161 13.38 5.89 -20.41
N LEU A 162 12.70 4.87 -19.89
CA LEU A 162 13.25 3.98 -18.86
C LEU A 162 14.62 3.39 -19.25
N ASN A 163 14.76 2.87 -20.47
CA ASN A 163 16.01 2.27 -20.93
C ASN A 163 17.16 3.29 -20.95
N LYS A 164 16.89 4.53 -21.34
CA LYS A 164 17.88 5.61 -21.34
C LYS A 164 18.30 5.98 -19.92
N PHE A 165 17.33 6.06 -19.01
CA PHE A 165 17.61 6.29 -17.59
C PHE A 165 18.45 5.16 -16.99
N LEU A 166 18.10 3.91 -17.21
CA LEU A 166 18.86 2.75 -16.74
C LEU A 166 20.28 2.77 -17.27
N SER A 167 20.47 3.00 -18.60
CA SER A 167 21.78 3.11 -19.22
C SER A 167 22.62 4.25 -18.62
N PHE A 168 21.99 5.37 -18.26
CA PHE A 168 22.66 6.47 -17.55
C PHE A 168 23.05 6.03 -16.13
N ALA A 169 22.11 5.49 -15.37
CA ALA A 169 22.34 5.09 -13.98
C ALA A 169 23.43 4.03 -13.83
N TYR A 170 23.56 3.07 -14.78
CA TYR A 170 24.64 2.09 -14.78
C TYR A 170 26.05 2.68 -14.94
N LYS A 171 26.18 3.86 -15.53
CA LYS A 171 27.49 4.51 -15.69
C LYS A 171 28.03 5.11 -14.39
N PHE A 172 27.17 5.30 -13.41
CA PHE A 172 27.49 5.96 -12.14
C PHE A 172 27.36 5.03 -10.93
N ASN A 173 27.22 3.73 -11.15
CA ASN A 173 27.08 2.73 -10.08
C ASN A 173 28.44 2.09 -9.68
#